data_5db4004029cb7d6e3f7443d0f95a28b5
#
_entry.id   5db4004029cb7d6e3f7443d0f95a28b5
#
_cell.length_a   1.000
_cell.length_b   1.000
_cell.length_c   1.000
_cell.angle_alpha   90.00
_cell.angle_beta   90.00
_cell.angle_gamma   90.00
#
_symmetry.space_group_name_H-M   'P 1'
#
loop_
_entity.id
_entity.type
_entity.pdbx_description
1 polymer ?
#
loop_
_entity_poly.entity_id
_entity_poly.type
_entity_poly.pdbx_seq_one_letter_code
_entity_poly.pdbx_strand_id
1 'polypeptide(L)'
;MSSDLTRRRVLQAIPSGVAASVIAAPYVSTPTKAATSDPILLGVPTAQTSKAGVADHLDYLNGTNLAIEEINAAGGVHGRMIKAVVVDIDPLSPESGQVAINRLIDAKVHAISCAFTLTAVPAMEASVAYKAPILWGTTQRNLTELVAKNPEKYSHVFQSDPSEAHYGWTFPIFLKTMKDSGGWKPLNNGVHIVQEQIAYNQTISKCLQEALPKSEFKLAGITNIQYPVQDWGPVIEEIKRIGAGAVMIDHWVAVEYAAFVKQFQANPLKGALVYLQYGPSQPEFLELGGPACEGFVWSTVQGVYADKQGMEFRNKYKKKFPGIMGVAYTGISYDSTYYFKLAWEAVGDPNKFKEVADWIRTHPYRGVCGMMNMNNPFQECSHFPDDGHPVTATKLEDGIAQLYFQVQDQEHKIIYPNELAESKLRPAPWW
;
A
#
# COMPACT_ATOMS: atom_id res chain seq x y z
N MET A 1 58.07 26.85 -16.46
CA MET A 1 58.14 27.68 -17.68
C MET A 1 56.71 28.03 -18.00
N SER A 2 56.13 29.13 -17.51
CA SER A 2 56.19 30.49 -18.09
C SER A 2 55.50 30.50 -19.44
N SER A 3 54.46 31.21 -19.78
CA SER A 3 53.98 32.58 -19.44
C SER A 3 52.64 32.77 -20.14
N ASP A 4 51.58 33.29 -19.59
CA ASP A 4 51.23 34.73 -19.41
C ASP A 4 51.01 35.57 -20.69
N LEU A 5 49.96 36.46 -20.59
CA LEU A 5 49.68 37.71 -21.31
C LEU A 5 48.78 37.61 -22.58
N THR A 6 47.86 38.49 -22.91
CA THR A 6 47.33 39.72 -22.30
C THR A 6 46.11 40.23 -23.13
N ARG A 7 45.28 41.04 -22.51
CA ARG A 7 44.20 41.87 -23.04
C ARG A 7 44.60 42.73 -24.25
N ARG A 8 43.66 43.00 -25.18
CA ARG A 8 43.41 44.37 -25.64
C ARG A 8 42.13 44.52 -26.46
N ARG A 9 41.44 45.60 -26.11
CA ARG A 9 40.29 46.28 -26.68
C ARG A 9 40.42 46.62 -28.18
N VAL A 10 39.26 46.69 -28.89
CA VAL A 10 38.98 47.77 -29.85
C VAL A 10 37.50 48.09 -29.78
N LEU A 11 37.21 49.37 -29.55
CA LEU A 11 35.96 50.10 -29.65
C LEU A 11 35.76 50.64 -31.07
N GLN A 12 34.50 51.00 -31.38
CA GLN A 12 33.94 51.86 -32.46
C GLN A 12 33.24 51.06 -33.59
N ALA A 13 31.99 51.31 -33.97
CA ALA A 13 31.30 52.58 -34.17
C ALA A 13 29.77 52.36 -34.19
N ILE A 14 29.03 53.41 -33.76
CA ILE A 14 27.58 53.56 -33.87
C ILE A 14 27.27 54.21 -35.24
N PRO A 15 26.09 53.89 -35.87
CA PRO A 15 25.26 54.95 -36.37
C PRO A 15 23.82 54.88 -35.81
N SER A 16 23.36 56.09 -35.56
CA SER A 16 22.09 56.50 -34.99
C SER A 16 20.87 56.20 -35.86
N GLY A 17 19.75 55.93 -35.17
CA GLY A 17 18.45 56.35 -35.67
C GLY A 17 17.41 55.23 -35.76
N VAL A 18 16.54 55.15 -34.81
CA VAL A 18 15.06 55.32 -34.88
C VAL A 18 14.51 55.03 -33.45
N ALA A 19 13.94 56.07 -32.87
CA ALA A 19 13.22 55.93 -31.58
C ALA A 19 11.87 55.27 -31.83
N ALA A 20 11.73 54.06 -31.34
CA ALA A 20 10.43 53.42 -31.12
C ALA A 20 10.09 53.50 -29.62
N SER A 21 9.14 54.38 -29.30
CA SER A 21 8.54 54.52 -27.99
C SER A 21 7.80 53.22 -27.61
N VAL A 22 8.44 52.41 -26.78
CA VAL A 22 7.78 51.28 -26.11
C VAL A 22 6.99 51.86 -24.93
N ILE A 23 5.67 51.89 -25.07
CA ILE A 23 4.75 52.16 -23.96
C ILE A 23 4.90 50.98 -23.00
N ALA A 24 5.58 51.21 -21.87
CA ALA A 24 5.62 50.26 -20.76
C ALA A 24 4.21 50.18 -20.15
N ALA A 25 3.48 49.12 -20.45
CA ALA A 25 2.28 48.80 -19.70
C ALA A 25 2.69 48.54 -18.22
N PRO A 26 1.96 49.10 -17.26
CA PRO A 26 2.25 48.82 -15.84
C PRO A 26 2.08 47.35 -15.58
N TYR A 27 3.16 46.70 -15.16
CA TYR A 27 3.13 45.33 -14.65
C TYR A 27 2.32 45.38 -13.34
N VAL A 28 1.02 45.08 -13.42
CA VAL A 28 0.21 44.85 -12.22
C VAL A 28 0.67 43.51 -11.65
N SER A 29 1.60 43.56 -10.73
CA SER A 29 1.90 42.45 -9.87
C SER A 29 0.64 42.18 -9.05
N THR A 30 -0.12 41.14 -9.43
CA THR A 30 -1.11 40.55 -8.52
C THR A 30 -0.39 40.23 -7.23
N PRO A 31 -0.87 40.71 -6.07
CA PRO A 31 -0.23 40.38 -4.81
C PRO A 31 -0.34 38.87 -4.64
N THR A 32 0.80 38.19 -4.68
CA THR A 32 0.93 36.84 -4.23
C THR A 32 0.47 36.87 -2.78
N LYS A 33 -0.68 36.25 -2.51
CA LYS A 33 -1.22 36.13 -1.15
C LYS A 33 -0.10 35.55 -0.29
N ALA A 34 0.40 36.32 0.67
CA ALA A 34 1.46 35.90 1.55
C ALA A 34 1.03 34.53 2.14
N ALA A 35 1.87 33.51 1.96
CA ALA A 35 1.62 32.21 2.54
C ALA A 35 1.38 32.41 4.03
N THR A 36 0.23 31.95 4.56
CA THR A 36 -0.02 31.93 5.99
C THR A 36 1.08 31.06 6.60
N SER A 37 1.82 31.60 7.56
CA SER A 37 3.09 31.05 8.03
C SER A 37 3.00 29.65 8.68
N ASP A 38 1.80 29.20 9.05
CA ASP A 38 1.63 27.95 9.76
C ASP A 38 1.37 26.77 8.82
N PRO A 39 2.26 25.76 8.81
CA PRO A 39 2.10 24.59 7.97
C PRO A 39 0.88 23.75 8.39
N ILE A 40 0.36 22.97 7.44
CA ILE A 40 -0.59 21.89 7.76
C ILE A 40 0.23 20.69 8.24
N LEU A 41 -0.06 20.20 9.44
CA LEU A 41 0.66 19.08 10.05
C LEU A 41 -0.06 17.77 9.75
N LEU A 42 0.65 16.84 9.10
CA LEU A 42 0.20 15.47 8.85
C LEU A 42 0.97 14.53 9.80
N GLY A 43 0.26 13.90 10.72
CA GLY A 43 0.84 12.90 11.63
C GLY A 43 1.12 11.59 10.88
N VAL A 44 2.34 11.04 11.03
CA VAL A 44 2.76 9.80 10.38
C VAL A 44 3.42 8.89 11.39
N PRO A 45 2.64 8.03 12.09
CA PRO A 45 3.21 6.98 12.92
C PRO A 45 4.01 6.01 12.04
N THR A 46 5.27 5.77 12.37
CA THR A 46 6.20 5.02 11.51
C THR A 46 7.09 4.12 12.36
N ALA A 47 7.07 2.81 12.12
CA ALA A 47 7.99 1.88 12.76
C ALA A 47 9.42 2.14 12.25
N GLN A 48 10.30 2.61 13.14
CA GLN A 48 11.70 2.89 12.84
C GLN A 48 12.65 1.97 13.63
N THR A 49 12.24 1.58 14.84
CA THR A 49 13.04 0.78 15.77
C THR A 49 12.40 -0.57 16.11
N SER A 50 11.27 -0.90 15.56
CA SER A 50 10.56 -2.18 15.75
C SER A 50 11.35 -3.36 15.17
N LYS A 51 11.04 -4.57 15.67
CA LYS A 51 11.64 -5.82 15.17
C LYS A 51 11.02 -6.31 13.86
N ALA A 52 9.84 -5.79 13.49
CA ALA A 52 9.11 -6.19 12.29
C ALA A 52 8.34 -5.00 11.69
N GLY A 53 8.09 -5.05 10.37
CA GLY A 53 7.31 -4.05 9.65
C GLY A 53 8.05 -2.75 9.32
N VAL A 54 9.35 -2.64 9.63
CA VAL A 54 10.13 -1.40 9.38
C VAL A 54 10.18 -1.07 7.90
N ALA A 55 10.37 -2.06 7.01
CA ALA A 55 10.42 -1.83 5.58
C ALA A 55 9.11 -1.25 5.03
N ASP A 56 7.97 -1.83 5.39
CA ASP A 56 6.65 -1.34 4.99
C ASP A 56 6.38 0.09 5.49
N HIS A 57 6.73 0.37 6.74
CA HIS A 57 6.59 1.70 7.33
C HIS A 57 7.52 2.73 6.70
N LEU A 58 8.73 2.34 6.31
CA LEU A 58 9.66 3.21 5.57
C LEU A 58 9.13 3.51 4.17
N ASP A 59 8.61 2.49 3.47
CA ASP A 59 7.95 2.65 2.17
C ASP A 59 6.74 3.58 2.27
N TYR A 60 5.93 3.44 3.33
CA TYR A 60 4.82 4.34 3.61
C TYR A 60 5.29 5.79 3.82
N LEU A 61 6.31 6.00 4.63
CA LEU A 61 6.88 7.33 4.88
C LEU A 61 7.48 7.94 3.61
N ASN A 62 8.15 7.12 2.78
CA ASN A 62 8.72 7.56 1.50
C ASN A 62 7.63 8.01 0.52
N GLY A 63 6.55 7.25 0.37
CA GLY A 63 5.42 7.63 -0.46
C GLY A 63 4.74 8.91 0.02
N THR A 64 4.53 9.03 1.35
CA THR A 64 4.01 10.26 1.99
C THR A 64 4.90 11.47 1.70
N ASN A 65 6.23 11.34 1.88
CA ASN A 65 7.17 12.43 1.64
C ASN A 65 7.23 12.83 0.16
N LEU A 66 7.15 11.87 -0.76
CA LEU A 66 7.10 12.16 -2.20
C LEU A 66 5.87 13.00 -2.54
N ALA A 67 4.68 12.63 -2.01
CA ALA A 67 3.47 13.41 -2.20
C ALA A 67 3.56 14.81 -1.59
N ILE A 68 4.06 14.93 -0.35
CA ILE A 68 4.25 16.22 0.33
C ILE A 68 5.16 17.14 -0.48
N GLU A 69 6.26 16.63 -1.00
CA GLU A 69 7.17 17.43 -1.83
C GLU A 69 6.50 17.94 -3.11
N GLU A 70 5.79 17.08 -3.83
CA GLU A 70 5.06 17.47 -5.04
C GLU A 70 3.97 18.50 -4.73
N ILE A 71 3.18 18.30 -3.69
CA ILE A 71 2.12 19.22 -3.27
C ILE A 71 2.73 20.59 -2.88
N ASN A 72 3.80 20.58 -2.10
CA ASN A 72 4.46 21.79 -1.65
C ASN A 72 5.13 22.53 -2.80
N ALA A 73 5.75 21.82 -3.76
CA ALA A 73 6.32 22.43 -4.96
C ALA A 73 5.25 23.08 -5.85
N ALA A 74 4.02 22.56 -5.83
CA ALA A 74 2.86 23.14 -6.52
C ALA A 74 2.20 24.30 -5.75
N GLY A 75 2.73 24.72 -4.59
CA GLY A 75 2.22 25.84 -3.79
C GLY A 75 1.43 25.45 -2.55
N GLY A 76 1.43 24.15 -2.19
CA GLY A 76 0.75 23.63 -1.02
C GLY A 76 -0.77 23.66 -1.13
N VAL A 77 -1.45 23.65 0.02
CA VAL A 77 -2.92 23.73 0.15
C VAL A 77 -3.29 25.18 0.45
N HIS A 78 -3.87 25.89 -0.51
CA HIS A 78 -4.17 27.34 -0.40
C HIS A 78 -2.98 28.18 0.10
N GLY A 79 -1.75 27.84 -0.37
CA GLY A 79 -0.52 28.54 0.00
C GLY A 79 0.11 28.06 1.33
N ARG A 80 -0.48 27.12 2.04
CA ARG A 80 0.08 26.49 3.24
C ARG A 80 0.83 25.21 2.86
N MET A 81 2.07 25.08 3.34
CA MET A 81 2.87 23.87 3.11
C MET A 81 2.43 22.74 4.04
N ILE A 82 2.46 21.51 3.56
CA ILE A 82 2.26 20.32 4.39
C ILE A 82 3.61 19.93 5.03
N LYS A 83 3.58 19.55 6.31
CA LYS A 83 4.73 19.03 7.04
C LYS A 83 4.36 17.72 7.74
N ALA A 84 5.13 16.67 7.51
CA ALA A 84 5.00 15.42 8.25
C ALA A 84 5.48 15.59 9.70
N VAL A 85 4.72 15.04 10.64
CA VAL A 85 5.10 14.85 12.05
C VAL A 85 5.25 13.35 12.27
N VAL A 86 6.48 12.88 12.24
CA VAL A 86 6.80 11.45 12.35
C VAL A 86 6.97 11.07 13.81
N VAL A 87 6.33 9.98 14.23
CA VAL A 87 6.44 9.40 15.57
C VAL A 87 6.74 7.91 15.44
N ASP A 88 7.77 7.44 16.14
CA ASP A 88 8.15 6.03 16.15
C ASP A 88 7.08 5.17 16.85
N ILE A 89 6.76 4.01 16.25
CA ILE A 89 5.83 3.02 16.80
C ILE A 89 6.42 1.61 16.73
N ASP A 90 5.96 0.74 17.60
CA ASP A 90 6.02 -0.70 17.42
C ASP A 90 4.63 -1.19 16.96
N PRO A 91 4.47 -1.63 15.70
CA PRO A 91 3.17 -2.05 15.18
C PRO A 91 2.60 -3.30 15.85
N LEU A 92 3.40 -4.01 16.64
CA LEU A 92 2.99 -5.19 17.40
C LEU A 92 2.56 -4.85 18.83
N SER A 93 2.82 -3.60 19.31
CA SER A 93 2.50 -3.17 20.66
C SER A 93 1.28 -2.24 20.71
N PRO A 94 0.20 -2.65 21.40
CA PRO A 94 -0.98 -1.80 21.63
C PRO A 94 -0.65 -0.47 22.30
N GLU A 95 0.23 -0.50 23.30
CA GLU A 95 0.64 0.67 24.08
C GLU A 95 1.45 1.65 23.21
N SER A 96 2.33 1.13 22.34
CA SER A 96 3.12 1.96 21.45
C SER A 96 2.22 2.73 20.47
N GLY A 97 1.23 2.07 19.88
CA GLY A 97 0.24 2.71 19.02
C GLY A 97 -0.53 3.82 19.73
N GLN A 98 -1.02 3.55 20.94
CA GLN A 98 -1.73 4.54 21.77
C GLN A 98 -0.84 5.75 22.11
N VAL A 99 0.40 5.53 22.52
CA VAL A 99 1.36 6.59 22.85
C VAL A 99 1.66 7.44 21.61
N ALA A 100 1.84 6.81 20.44
CA ALA A 100 2.10 7.53 19.20
C ALA A 100 0.93 8.47 18.84
N ILE A 101 -0.32 8.00 18.91
CA ILE A 101 -1.50 8.85 18.67
C ILE A 101 -1.56 10.02 19.66
N ASN A 102 -1.32 9.78 20.94
CA ASN A 102 -1.32 10.87 21.92
C ASN A 102 -0.24 11.93 21.62
N ARG A 103 0.97 11.53 21.22
CA ARG A 103 2.02 12.47 20.80
C ARG A 103 1.62 13.31 19.57
N LEU A 104 0.91 12.70 18.62
CA LEU A 104 0.40 13.42 17.45
C LEU A 104 -0.71 14.41 17.82
N ILE A 105 -1.58 14.05 18.77
CA ILE A 105 -2.59 14.94 19.33
C ILE A 105 -1.94 16.15 20.04
N ASP A 106 -0.91 15.91 20.86
CA ASP A 106 -0.15 16.96 21.53
C ASP A 106 0.54 17.90 20.53
N ALA A 107 1.02 17.35 19.40
CA ALA A 107 1.56 18.12 18.30
C ALA A 107 0.51 18.87 17.47
N LYS A 108 -0.78 18.69 17.77
CA LYS A 108 -1.92 19.33 17.08
C LYS A 108 -1.93 19.05 15.58
N VAL A 109 -1.74 17.80 15.17
CA VAL A 109 -1.80 17.42 13.76
C VAL A 109 -3.21 17.58 13.20
N HIS A 110 -3.32 17.92 11.92
CA HIS A 110 -4.60 18.16 11.25
C HIS A 110 -5.24 16.88 10.68
N ALA A 111 -4.41 15.86 10.46
CA ALA A 111 -4.83 14.51 10.09
C ALA A 111 -3.73 13.50 10.44
N ILE A 112 -4.07 12.22 10.41
CA ILE A 112 -3.12 11.12 10.65
C ILE A 112 -3.17 10.18 9.45
N SER A 113 -1.98 9.87 8.90
CA SER A 113 -1.78 8.90 7.83
C SER A 113 -0.85 7.81 8.34
N CYS A 114 -1.33 6.57 8.46
CA CYS A 114 -0.57 5.48 9.09
C CYS A 114 -0.54 4.25 8.19
N ALA A 115 0.59 3.55 8.17
CA ALA A 115 0.70 2.25 7.53
C ALA A 115 -0.17 1.22 8.28
N PHE A 116 0.42 0.30 8.99
CA PHE A 116 -0.36 -0.65 9.76
C PHE A 116 0.03 -0.67 11.24
N THR A 117 -0.89 -1.14 12.06
CA THR A 117 -0.62 -1.64 13.41
C THR A 117 -1.45 -2.90 13.59
N LEU A 118 -0.83 -4.03 13.93
CA LEU A 118 -1.57 -5.28 14.14
C LEU A 118 -2.47 -5.25 15.39
N THR A 119 -2.34 -4.19 16.17
CA THR A 119 -3.12 -3.93 17.40
C THR A 119 -3.74 -2.54 17.36
N ALA A 120 -4.47 -2.22 16.28
CA ALA A 120 -4.94 -0.87 15.96
C ALA A 120 -5.99 -0.29 16.94
N VAL A 121 -6.79 -1.12 17.61
CA VAL A 121 -7.94 -0.67 18.43
C VAL A 121 -7.55 0.30 19.54
N PRO A 122 -6.51 0.09 20.37
CA PRO A 122 -6.11 1.06 21.40
C PRO A 122 -5.66 2.41 20.83
N ALA A 123 -4.98 2.41 19.69
CA ALA A 123 -4.59 3.63 18.98
C ALA A 123 -5.83 4.37 18.43
N MET A 124 -6.80 3.64 17.87
CA MET A 124 -8.09 4.20 17.44
C MET A 124 -8.85 4.82 18.59
N GLU A 125 -8.93 4.15 19.75
CA GLU A 125 -9.59 4.68 20.95
C GLU A 125 -8.94 5.98 21.45
N ALA A 126 -7.61 6.08 21.40
CA ALA A 126 -6.91 7.30 21.80
C ALA A 126 -7.27 8.52 20.93
N SER A 127 -7.69 8.31 19.68
CA SER A 127 -8.03 9.39 18.75
C SER A 127 -9.43 9.96 18.94
N VAL A 128 -10.32 9.25 19.67
CA VAL A 128 -11.78 9.56 19.76
C VAL A 128 -12.08 10.96 20.30
N ALA A 129 -11.32 11.45 21.26
CA ALA A 129 -11.55 12.78 21.84
C ALA A 129 -11.06 13.91 20.91
N TYR A 130 -10.04 13.67 20.10
CA TYR A 130 -9.43 14.67 19.23
C TYR A 130 -10.13 14.79 17.87
N LYS A 131 -10.55 13.66 17.28
CA LYS A 131 -11.33 13.60 16.04
C LYS A 131 -10.62 14.08 14.77
N ALA A 132 -9.30 14.29 14.75
CA ALA A 132 -8.60 14.51 13.49
C ALA A 132 -8.78 13.29 12.57
N PRO A 133 -9.08 13.49 11.28
CA PRO A 133 -9.30 12.38 10.34
C PRO A 133 -8.09 11.47 10.25
N ILE A 134 -8.32 10.16 10.22
CA ILE A 134 -7.29 9.13 10.09
C ILE A 134 -7.54 8.33 8.82
N LEU A 135 -6.53 8.24 7.94
CA LEU A 135 -6.45 7.25 6.88
C LEU A 135 -5.46 6.18 7.31
N TRP A 136 -5.95 4.96 7.48
CA TRP A 136 -5.20 3.86 8.07
C TRP A 136 -5.08 2.70 7.09
N GLY A 137 -3.84 2.35 6.69
CA GLY A 137 -3.52 1.18 5.87
C GLY A 137 -3.33 -0.08 6.72
N THR A 138 -4.22 -0.33 7.68
CA THR A 138 -4.05 -1.43 8.63
C THR A 138 -4.60 -2.77 8.14
N THR A 139 -5.43 -2.76 7.09
CA THR A 139 -5.94 -3.98 6.45
C THR A 139 -6.63 -4.91 7.47
N GLN A 140 -7.44 -4.36 8.40
CA GLN A 140 -8.03 -5.15 9.50
C GLN A 140 -9.55 -5.03 9.57
N ARG A 141 -10.23 -6.15 9.36
CA ARG A 141 -11.68 -6.27 9.43
C ARG A 141 -12.24 -5.97 10.83
N ASN A 142 -11.57 -6.40 11.89
CA ASN A 142 -12.02 -6.13 13.25
C ASN A 142 -12.11 -4.64 13.57
N LEU A 143 -11.24 -3.81 12.99
CA LEU A 143 -11.28 -2.36 13.13
C LEU A 143 -12.47 -1.79 12.37
N THR A 144 -12.68 -2.17 11.12
CA THR A 144 -13.77 -1.66 10.29
C THR A 144 -15.15 -2.10 10.79
N GLU A 145 -15.25 -3.31 11.36
CA GLU A 145 -16.46 -3.76 12.06
C GLU A 145 -16.77 -2.92 13.33
N LEU A 146 -15.75 -2.49 14.08
CA LEU A 146 -15.94 -1.58 15.21
C LEU A 146 -16.44 -0.21 14.75
N VAL A 147 -15.92 0.31 13.65
CA VAL A 147 -16.39 1.56 13.03
C VAL A 147 -17.87 1.41 12.64
N ALA A 148 -18.23 0.33 11.95
CA ALA A 148 -19.61 0.08 11.53
C ALA A 148 -20.60 -0.05 12.73
N LYS A 149 -20.16 -0.63 13.84
CA LYS A 149 -20.94 -0.76 15.07
C LYS A 149 -21.10 0.57 15.85
N ASN A 150 -20.16 1.51 15.66
CA ASN A 150 -20.13 2.77 16.42
C ASN A 150 -19.79 3.95 15.48
N PRO A 151 -20.62 4.25 14.46
CA PRO A 151 -20.28 5.17 13.39
C PRO A 151 -20.05 6.61 13.86
N GLU A 152 -20.78 7.08 14.88
CA GLU A 152 -20.57 8.43 15.43
C GLU A 152 -19.25 8.54 16.21
N LYS A 153 -18.92 7.51 17.01
CA LYS A 153 -17.70 7.45 17.79
C LYS A 153 -16.47 7.49 16.90
N TYR A 154 -16.48 6.72 15.81
CA TYR A 154 -15.35 6.56 14.92
C TYR A 154 -15.54 7.24 13.54
N SER A 155 -16.39 8.26 13.48
CA SER A 155 -16.70 9.00 12.24
C SER A 155 -15.49 9.58 11.52
N HIS A 156 -14.35 9.68 12.19
CA HIS A 156 -13.09 10.23 11.71
C HIS A 156 -12.05 9.15 11.31
N VAL A 157 -12.37 7.86 11.48
CA VAL A 157 -11.46 6.73 11.21
C VAL A 157 -11.84 6.05 9.92
N PHE A 158 -10.92 5.97 8.98
CA PHE A 158 -11.10 5.34 7.68
C PHE A 158 -9.99 4.33 7.45
N GLN A 159 -10.32 3.18 6.88
CA GLN A 159 -9.33 2.22 6.37
C GLN A 159 -9.10 2.50 4.89
N SER A 160 -7.89 2.94 4.56
CA SER A 160 -7.51 3.38 3.20
C SER A 160 -7.30 2.25 2.20
N ASP A 161 -7.42 1.02 2.64
CA ASP A 161 -7.31 -0.21 1.88
C ASP A 161 -8.44 -1.19 2.23
N PRO A 162 -8.72 -2.22 1.41
CA PRO A 162 -9.61 -3.32 1.77
C PRO A 162 -9.06 -4.15 2.93
N SER A 163 -9.93 -4.81 3.68
CA SER A 163 -9.51 -5.66 4.81
C SER A 163 -8.84 -6.97 4.37
N GLU A 164 -8.11 -7.59 5.31
CA GLU A 164 -7.40 -8.85 5.13
C GLU A 164 -8.31 -10.02 4.74
N ALA A 165 -9.58 -9.94 5.10
CA ALA A 165 -10.55 -10.98 4.79
C ALA A 165 -10.62 -11.32 3.29
N HIS A 166 -10.43 -10.32 2.43
CA HIS A 166 -10.46 -10.47 0.98
C HIS A 166 -9.33 -11.36 0.45
N TYR A 167 -8.19 -11.46 1.13
CA TYR A 167 -7.16 -12.45 0.73
C TYR A 167 -7.71 -13.88 0.76
N GLY A 168 -8.56 -14.19 1.74
CA GLY A 168 -9.21 -15.49 1.84
C GLY A 168 -10.36 -15.68 0.87
N TRP A 169 -11.31 -14.75 0.85
CA TRP A 169 -12.52 -14.86 0.03
C TRP A 169 -12.25 -14.84 -1.46
N THR A 170 -11.27 -14.07 -1.92
CA THR A 170 -10.95 -13.91 -3.35
C THR A 170 -10.06 -15.03 -3.88
N PHE A 171 -9.32 -15.74 -3.03
CA PHE A 171 -8.37 -16.76 -3.49
C PHE A 171 -8.99 -17.85 -4.38
N PRO A 172 -10.16 -18.44 -4.08
CA PRO A 172 -10.80 -19.40 -4.97
C PRO A 172 -11.21 -18.81 -6.33
N ILE A 173 -11.54 -17.51 -6.38
CA ILE A 173 -11.86 -16.81 -7.63
C ILE A 173 -10.60 -16.71 -8.50
N PHE A 174 -9.47 -16.33 -7.90
CA PHE A 174 -8.17 -16.30 -8.57
C PHE A 174 -7.78 -17.69 -9.10
N LEU A 175 -7.85 -18.74 -8.27
CA LEU A 175 -7.53 -20.11 -8.68
C LEU A 175 -8.38 -20.56 -9.87
N LYS A 176 -9.69 -20.29 -9.82
CA LYS A 176 -10.59 -20.61 -10.91
C LYS A 176 -10.22 -19.86 -12.20
N THR A 177 -9.92 -18.58 -12.11
CA THR A 177 -9.51 -17.77 -13.25
C THR A 177 -8.24 -18.31 -13.91
N MET A 178 -7.23 -18.67 -13.11
CA MET A 178 -5.97 -19.24 -13.61
C MET A 178 -6.18 -20.61 -14.26
N LYS A 179 -7.05 -21.44 -13.69
CA LYS A 179 -7.42 -22.74 -14.26
C LYS A 179 -8.18 -22.58 -15.58
N ASP A 180 -9.22 -21.75 -15.61
CA ASP A 180 -10.09 -21.57 -16.78
C ASP A 180 -9.36 -20.91 -17.96
N SER A 181 -8.40 -20.03 -17.69
CA SER A 181 -7.53 -19.44 -18.72
C SER A 181 -6.50 -20.41 -19.31
N GLY A 182 -6.37 -21.61 -18.72
CA GLY A 182 -5.34 -22.59 -19.08
C GLY A 182 -3.93 -22.24 -18.58
N GLY A 183 -3.78 -21.18 -17.79
CA GLY A 183 -2.49 -20.76 -17.20
C GLY A 183 -2.01 -21.72 -16.12
N TRP A 184 -2.92 -22.45 -15.49
CA TRP A 184 -2.60 -23.43 -14.47
C TRP A 184 -3.44 -24.70 -14.63
N LYS A 185 -2.76 -25.86 -14.56
CA LYS A 185 -3.40 -27.18 -14.56
C LYS A 185 -3.18 -27.80 -13.18
N PRO A 186 -4.18 -27.77 -12.28
CA PRO A 186 -4.02 -28.25 -10.92
C PRO A 186 -3.82 -29.76 -10.86
N LEU A 187 -3.00 -30.25 -9.92
CA LEU A 187 -2.85 -31.67 -9.57
C LEU A 187 -4.22 -32.26 -9.13
N ASN A 188 -4.95 -31.49 -8.36
CA ASN A 188 -6.30 -31.76 -7.86
C ASN A 188 -6.91 -30.43 -7.39
N ASN A 189 -8.19 -30.43 -7.02
CA ASN A 189 -8.88 -29.24 -6.51
C ASN A 189 -8.70 -29.01 -5.00
N GLY A 190 -7.70 -29.62 -4.36
CA GLY A 190 -7.38 -29.43 -2.94
C GLY A 190 -6.64 -28.11 -2.72
N VAL A 191 -6.97 -27.43 -1.62
CA VAL A 191 -6.27 -26.24 -1.11
C VAL A 191 -5.73 -26.57 0.28
N HIS A 192 -4.43 -26.45 0.47
CA HIS A 192 -3.78 -26.58 1.76
C HIS A 192 -3.47 -25.18 2.31
N ILE A 193 -3.87 -24.90 3.54
CA ILE A 193 -3.61 -23.65 4.24
C ILE A 193 -2.49 -23.88 5.25
N VAL A 194 -1.39 -23.15 5.10
CA VAL A 194 -0.35 -23.05 6.12
C VAL A 194 -0.51 -21.69 6.78
N GLN A 195 -1.00 -21.64 8.03
CA GLN A 195 -1.43 -20.40 8.67
C GLN A 195 -0.60 -20.07 9.90
N GLU A 196 -0.22 -18.80 10.04
CA GLU A 196 0.35 -18.25 11.26
C GLU A 196 -0.72 -18.05 12.34
N GLN A 197 -0.31 -18.17 13.63
CA GLN A 197 -1.22 -18.15 14.78
C GLN A 197 -1.46 -16.74 15.34
N ILE A 198 -1.53 -15.70 14.48
CA ILE A 198 -1.98 -14.37 14.85
C ILE A 198 -3.37 -14.08 14.29
N ALA A 199 -4.10 -13.16 14.91
CA ALA A 199 -5.48 -12.86 14.55
C ALA A 199 -5.67 -12.47 13.08
N TYR A 200 -4.73 -11.70 12.51
CA TYR A 200 -4.72 -11.30 11.12
C TYR A 200 -4.75 -12.51 10.17
N ASN A 201 -3.80 -13.42 10.29
CA ASN A 201 -3.72 -14.62 9.45
C ASN A 201 -4.88 -15.60 9.71
N GLN A 202 -5.31 -15.72 10.95
CA GLN A 202 -6.48 -16.56 11.29
C GLN A 202 -7.76 -16.04 10.63
N THR A 203 -7.92 -14.72 10.48
CA THR A 203 -9.04 -14.12 9.73
C THR A 203 -8.99 -14.53 8.26
N ILE A 204 -7.83 -14.42 7.61
CA ILE A 204 -7.62 -14.81 6.20
C ILE A 204 -7.96 -16.28 6.01
N SER A 205 -7.37 -17.14 6.83
CA SER A 205 -7.59 -18.59 6.78
C SER A 205 -9.07 -18.96 6.97
N LYS A 206 -9.76 -18.34 7.92
CA LYS A 206 -11.20 -18.52 8.16
C LYS A 206 -12.02 -18.11 6.95
N CYS A 207 -11.74 -16.93 6.38
CA CYS A 207 -12.44 -16.43 5.20
C CYS A 207 -12.23 -17.34 3.98
N LEU A 208 -11.04 -17.90 3.80
CA LEU A 208 -10.81 -18.91 2.77
C LEU A 208 -11.63 -20.20 3.04
N GLN A 209 -11.67 -20.67 4.27
CA GLN A 209 -12.49 -21.83 4.63
C GLN A 209 -13.99 -21.59 4.38
N GLU A 210 -14.48 -20.36 4.54
CA GLU A 210 -15.86 -19.95 4.22
C GLU A 210 -16.13 -19.88 2.70
N ALA A 211 -15.12 -19.52 1.90
CA ALA A 211 -15.23 -19.38 0.46
C ALA A 211 -15.12 -20.71 -0.29
N LEU A 212 -14.28 -21.64 0.18
CA LEU A 212 -14.02 -22.92 -0.50
C LEU A 212 -15.29 -23.72 -0.78
N PRO A 213 -16.27 -23.88 0.15
CA PRO A 213 -17.50 -24.64 -0.10
C PRO A 213 -18.40 -24.04 -1.21
N LYS A 214 -18.21 -22.77 -1.55
CA LYS A 214 -18.93 -22.06 -2.60
C LYS A 214 -18.22 -22.12 -3.96
N SER A 215 -17.09 -22.84 -4.03
CA SER A 215 -16.23 -22.98 -5.19
C SER A 215 -16.07 -24.43 -5.61
N GLU A 216 -15.31 -24.69 -6.67
CA GLU A 216 -14.93 -26.05 -7.08
C GLU A 216 -13.76 -26.63 -6.26
N PHE A 217 -13.12 -25.79 -5.44
CA PHE A 217 -11.98 -26.20 -4.61
C PHE A 217 -12.42 -26.69 -3.23
N LYS A 218 -11.55 -27.48 -2.59
CA LYS A 218 -11.86 -28.10 -1.28
C LYS A 218 -10.67 -27.92 -0.34
N LEU A 219 -10.96 -27.70 0.92
CA LEU A 219 -9.93 -27.72 1.95
C LEU A 219 -9.29 -29.11 2.03
N ALA A 220 -8.00 -29.21 1.77
CA ALA A 220 -7.21 -30.44 1.85
C ALA A 220 -6.54 -30.62 3.22
N GLY A 221 -6.21 -29.54 3.91
CA GLY A 221 -5.62 -29.55 5.24
C GLY A 221 -5.26 -28.17 5.72
N ILE A 222 -4.98 -28.07 7.02
CA ILE A 222 -4.46 -26.86 7.67
C ILE A 222 -3.22 -27.24 8.45
N THR A 223 -2.13 -26.49 8.26
CA THR A 223 -0.89 -26.59 9.04
C THR A 223 -0.66 -25.29 9.78
N ASN A 224 -0.50 -25.36 11.10
CA ASN A 224 -0.21 -24.17 11.90
C ASN A 224 1.29 -23.92 11.96
N ILE A 225 1.67 -22.66 11.79
CA ILE A 225 3.01 -22.16 12.02
C ILE A 225 2.98 -21.04 13.05
N GLN A 226 4.12 -20.75 13.66
CA GLN A 226 4.23 -19.71 14.66
C GLN A 226 5.46 -18.84 14.36
N TYR A 227 5.28 -17.54 14.37
CA TYR A 227 6.35 -16.57 14.23
C TYR A 227 7.26 -16.52 15.46
N PRO A 228 8.58 -16.49 15.31
CA PRO A 228 9.33 -16.69 14.07
C PRO A 228 9.44 -18.16 13.66
N VAL A 229 9.30 -18.45 12.35
CA VAL A 229 9.46 -19.81 11.83
C VAL A 229 10.96 -20.14 11.73
N GLN A 230 11.43 -21.04 12.58
CA GLN A 230 12.85 -21.38 12.67
C GLN A 230 13.30 -22.35 11.55
N ASP A 231 12.43 -23.25 11.11
CA ASP A 231 12.71 -24.27 10.09
C ASP A 231 11.44 -24.59 9.30
N TRP A 232 11.54 -24.44 7.98
CA TRP A 232 10.45 -24.75 7.06
C TRP A 232 10.42 -26.23 6.61
N GLY A 233 11.45 -27.03 6.92
CA GLY A 233 11.54 -28.42 6.51
C GLY A 233 10.31 -29.26 6.92
N PRO A 234 9.89 -29.29 8.19
CA PRO A 234 8.69 -30.02 8.63
C PRO A 234 7.41 -29.54 7.92
N VAL A 235 7.28 -28.23 7.66
CA VAL A 235 6.12 -27.66 6.96
C VAL A 235 6.11 -28.11 5.51
N ILE A 236 7.26 -28.12 4.83
CA ILE A 236 7.41 -28.58 3.44
C ILE A 236 7.07 -30.07 3.31
N GLU A 237 7.52 -30.91 4.25
CA GLU A 237 7.15 -32.32 4.26
C GLU A 237 5.63 -32.53 4.46
N GLU A 238 4.99 -31.70 5.29
CA GLU A 238 3.53 -31.73 5.47
C GLU A 238 2.79 -31.26 4.21
N ILE A 239 3.27 -30.21 3.53
CA ILE A 239 2.76 -29.76 2.22
C ILE A 239 2.80 -30.92 1.21
N LYS A 240 3.90 -31.67 1.15
CA LYS A 240 4.06 -32.82 0.26
C LYS A 240 3.16 -33.97 0.65
N ARG A 241 3.02 -34.26 1.95
CA ARG A 241 2.16 -35.33 2.47
C ARG A 241 0.68 -35.09 2.14
N ILE A 242 0.21 -33.84 2.26
CA ILE A 242 -1.17 -33.45 1.91
C ILE A 242 -1.36 -33.46 0.39
N GLY A 243 -0.38 -33.02 -0.38
CA GLY A 243 -0.38 -33.12 -1.84
C GLY A 243 -1.49 -32.31 -2.52
N ALA A 244 -1.86 -31.14 -1.99
CA ALA A 244 -2.90 -30.28 -2.54
C ALA A 244 -2.46 -29.63 -3.86
N GLY A 245 -3.42 -29.38 -4.76
CA GLY A 245 -3.16 -28.69 -6.01
C GLY A 245 -2.74 -27.22 -5.84
N ALA A 246 -3.25 -26.56 -4.79
CA ALA A 246 -2.83 -25.23 -4.39
C ALA A 246 -2.43 -25.20 -2.91
N VAL A 247 -1.42 -24.40 -2.58
CA VAL A 247 -0.94 -24.17 -1.21
C VAL A 247 -0.95 -22.68 -0.94
N MET A 248 -1.69 -22.26 0.09
CA MET A 248 -1.63 -20.90 0.61
C MET A 248 -0.72 -20.88 1.83
N ILE A 249 0.40 -20.17 1.74
CA ILE A 249 1.19 -19.85 2.93
C ILE A 249 0.67 -18.50 3.45
N ASP A 250 -0.11 -18.58 4.51
CA ASP A 250 -0.74 -17.41 5.16
C ASP A 250 0.17 -16.92 6.28
N HIS A 251 1.10 -16.07 5.89
CA HIS A 251 2.15 -15.44 6.68
C HIS A 251 2.47 -14.08 6.06
N TRP A 252 3.29 -13.23 6.71
CA TRP A 252 3.50 -11.85 6.22
C TRP A 252 4.96 -11.37 6.26
N VAL A 253 5.89 -12.14 6.80
CA VAL A 253 7.29 -11.72 7.02
C VAL A 253 8.17 -12.12 5.84
N ALA A 254 8.67 -11.15 5.08
CA ALA A 254 9.45 -11.36 3.87
C ALA A 254 10.74 -12.18 4.08
N VAL A 255 11.46 -11.93 5.17
CA VAL A 255 12.71 -12.63 5.50
C VAL A 255 12.47 -14.13 5.68
N GLU A 256 11.36 -14.51 6.32
CA GLU A 256 10.98 -15.91 6.53
C GLU A 256 10.50 -16.55 5.22
N TYR A 257 9.79 -15.80 4.37
CA TYR A 257 9.46 -16.25 3.03
C TYR A 257 10.70 -16.48 2.16
N ALA A 258 11.71 -15.63 2.26
CA ALA A 258 12.99 -15.84 1.55
C ALA A 258 13.68 -17.14 1.97
N ALA A 259 13.55 -17.53 3.25
CA ALA A 259 14.02 -18.83 3.73
C ALA A 259 13.13 -19.98 3.22
N PHE A 260 11.80 -19.81 3.26
CA PHE A 260 10.84 -20.79 2.76
C PHE A 260 11.08 -21.12 1.28
N VAL A 261 11.18 -20.10 0.40
CA VAL A 261 11.30 -20.33 -1.05
C VAL A 261 12.58 -21.10 -1.39
N LYS A 262 13.69 -20.85 -0.70
CA LYS A 262 14.96 -21.60 -0.88
C LYS A 262 14.80 -23.07 -0.48
N GLN A 263 14.21 -23.34 0.67
CA GLN A 263 13.99 -24.71 1.15
C GLN A 263 12.96 -25.44 0.28
N PHE A 264 11.88 -24.76 -0.13
CA PHE A 264 10.86 -25.34 -0.99
C PHE A 264 11.40 -25.69 -2.38
N GLN A 265 12.18 -24.81 -3.01
CA GLN A 265 12.81 -25.07 -4.31
C GLN A 265 13.74 -26.29 -4.27
N ALA A 266 14.42 -26.52 -3.14
CA ALA A 266 15.29 -27.70 -2.97
C ALA A 266 14.50 -29.02 -2.87
N ASN A 267 13.23 -28.98 -2.40
CA ASN A 267 12.41 -30.16 -2.18
C ASN A 267 10.92 -29.88 -2.43
N PRO A 268 10.50 -29.52 -3.66
CA PRO A 268 9.18 -28.99 -3.92
C PRO A 268 8.08 -30.07 -4.00
N LEU A 269 6.82 -29.66 -3.74
CA LEU A 269 5.65 -30.38 -4.21
C LEU A 269 5.47 -30.06 -5.71
N LYS A 270 5.82 -31.02 -6.58
CA LYS A 270 5.74 -30.83 -8.04
C LYS A 270 4.30 -30.58 -8.49
N GLY A 271 4.11 -29.59 -9.37
CA GLY A 271 2.82 -29.27 -9.99
C GLY A 271 1.86 -28.45 -9.13
N ALA A 272 2.19 -28.16 -7.87
CA ALA A 272 1.36 -27.33 -7.03
C ALA A 272 1.52 -25.81 -7.34
N LEU A 273 0.41 -25.05 -7.30
CA LEU A 273 0.47 -23.60 -7.23
C LEU A 273 0.76 -23.20 -5.77
N VAL A 274 1.87 -22.50 -5.53
CA VAL A 274 2.23 -22.02 -4.19
C VAL A 274 2.03 -20.51 -4.14
N TYR A 275 1.14 -20.11 -3.26
CA TYR A 275 0.78 -18.73 -3.01
C TYR A 275 1.31 -18.28 -1.64
N LEU A 276 1.96 -17.14 -1.63
CA LEU A 276 2.49 -16.47 -0.44
C LEU A 276 1.64 -15.23 -0.14
N GLN A 277 1.00 -15.20 1.01
CA GLN A 277 0.16 -14.05 1.35
C GLN A 277 1.05 -12.84 1.65
N TYR A 278 0.79 -11.70 1.01
CA TYR A 278 1.33 -10.37 1.24
C TYR A 278 2.86 -10.19 1.30
N GLY A 279 3.57 -10.95 2.15
CA GLY A 279 4.98 -10.72 2.51
C GLY A 279 5.97 -10.48 1.35
N PRO A 280 5.79 -11.07 0.16
CA PRO A 280 6.62 -10.74 -1.00
C PRO A 280 6.52 -9.30 -1.49
N SER A 281 5.57 -8.50 -1.00
CA SER A 281 5.49 -7.05 -1.27
C SER A 281 6.70 -6.28 -0.74
N GLN A 282 7.35 -6.80 0.30
CA GLN A 282 8.49 -6.19 0.98
C GLN A 282 9.79 -6.44 0.20
N PRO A 283 10.68 -5.42 0.07
CA PRO A 283 11.93 -5.54 -0.70
C PRO A 283 12.81 -6.73 -0.32
N GLU A 284 12.87 -7.07 0.95
CA GLU A 284 13.72 -8.15 1.49
C GLU A 284 13.40 -9.52 0.89
N PHE A 285 12.18 -9.73 0.38
CA PHE A 285 11.81 -11.00 -0.25
C PHE A 285 12.68 -11.29 -1.47
N LEU A 286 12.77 -10.36 -2.41
CA LEU A 286 13.61 -10.52 -3.60
C LEU A 286 15.09 -10.37 -3.27
N GLU A 287 15.47 -9.45 -2.38
CA GLU A 287 16.86 -9.22 -2.00
C GLU A 287 17.48 -10.47 -1.37
N LEU A 288 16.77 -11.14 -0.48
CA LEU A 288 17.27 -12.30 0.24
C LEU A 288 16.95 -13.62 -0.47
N GLY A 289 15.80 -13.73 -1.12
CA GLY A 289 15.38 -14.95 -1.82
C GLY A 289 16.09 -15.15 -3.15
N GLY A 290 16.35 -14.06 -3.88
CA GLY A 290 17.01 -14.07 -5.19
C GLY A 290 16.33 -15.02 -6.18
N PRO A 291 17.10 -15.82 -6.95
CA PRO A 291 16.54 -16.74 -7.95
C PRO A 291 15.54 -17.77 -7.40
N ALA A 292 15.56 -18.05 -6.09
CA ALA A 292 14.63 -18.98 -5.48
C ALA A 292 13.20 -18.42 -5.40
N CYS A 293 13.00 -17.11 -5.58
CA CYS A 293 11.67 -16.49 -5.62
C CYS A 293 10.89 -16.77 -6.91
N GLU A 294 11.59 -17.24 -7.98
CA GLU A 294 10.98 -17.43 -9.30
C GLU A 294 9.79 -18.39 -9.28
N GLY A 295 8.69 -17.98 -9.90
CA GLY A 295 7.48 -18.79 -10.06
C GLY A 295 6.49 -18.71 -8.90
N PHE A 296 6.86 -18.19 -7.73
CA PHE A 296 5.92 -18.01 -6.61
C PHE A 296 4.89 -16.92 -6.92
N VAL A 297 3.65 -17.21 -6.52
CA VAL A 297 2.51 -16.29 -6.65
C VAL A 297 2.24 -15.64 -5.31
N TRP A 298 1.84 -14.38 -5.31
CA TRP A 298 1.45 -13.65 -4.11
C TRP A 298 0.45 -12.54 -4.44
N SER A 299 -0.17 -11.92 -3.45
CA SER A 299 -1.08 -10.81 -3.71
C SER A 299 -1.03 -9.72 -2.63
N THR A 300 -1.56 -8.54 -3.00
CA THR A 300 -1.86 -7.45 -2.06
C THR A 300 -3.16 -6.75 -2.45
N VAL A 301 -3.87 -6.24 -1.44
CA VAL A 301 -5.12 -5.47 -1.61
C VAL A 301 -4.87 -3.95 -1.72
N GLN A 302 -3.62 -3.52 -1.83
CA GLN A 302 -3.23 -2.09 -1.85
C GLN A 302 -2.04 -1.80 -2.76
N GLY A 303 -1.90 -2.57 -3.84
CA GLY A 303 -0.75 -2.47 -4.74
C GLY A 303 -0.86 -1.33 -5.75
N VAL A 304 0.29 -0.79 -6.17
CA VAL A 304 0.37 0.20 -7.26
C VAL A 304 0.05 -0.47 -8.60
N TYR A 305 -0.93 0.09 -9.32
CA TYR A 305 -1.34 -0.44 -10.63
C TYR A 305 -0.25 -0.29 -11.70
N ALA A 306 -0.34 -1.10 -12.75
CA ALA A 306 0.51 -0.99 -13.94
C ALA A 306 -0.11 -0.11 -15.04
N ASP A 307 -1.14 0.69 -14.70
CA ASP A 307 -1.70 1.67 -15.61
C ASP A 307 -0.77 2.90 -15.76
N LYS A 308 -1.16 3.85 -16.61
CA LYS A 308 -0.34 5.04 -16.87
C LYS A 308 0.02 5.79 -15.58
N GLN A 309 -0.96 6.02 -14.69
CA GLN A 309 -0.76 6.77 -13.45
C GLN A 309 0.15 6.01 -12.47
N GLY A 310 -0.06 4.73 -12.32
CA GLY A 310 0.77 3.87 -11.46
C GLY A 310 2.20 3.74 -12.00
N MET A 311 2.39 3.60 -13.31
CA MET A 311 3.74 3.55 -13.91
C MET A 311 4.49 4.88 -13.79
N GLU A 312 3.81 6.03 -13.92
CA GLU A 312 4.41 7.33 -13.66
C GLU A 312 4.88 7.44 -12.19
N PHE A 313 4.06 7.00 -11.24
CA PHE A 313 4.45 6.94 -9.82
C PHE A 313 5.63 6.00 -9.57
N ARG A 314 5.59 4.76 -10.09
CA ARG A 314 6.70 3.79 -9.94
C ARG A 314 8.02 4.37 -10.44
N ASN A 315 8.01 5.06 -11.58
CA ASN A 315 9.20 5.70 -12.14
C ASN A 315 9.72 6.85 -11.27
N LYS A 316 8.83 7.70 -10.76
CA LYS A 316 9.20 8.80 -9.83
C LYS A 316 9.79 8.25 -8.54
N TYR A 317 9.13 7.23 -7.95
CA TYR A 317 9.59 6.60 -6.72
C TYR A 317 10.99 5.99 -6.88
N LYS A 318 11.18 5.14 -7.89
CA LYS A 318 12.49 4.51 -8.17
C LYS A 318 13.61 5.51 -8.45
N LYS A 319 13.30 6.64 -9.09
CA LYS A 319 14.27 7.70 -9.33
C LYS A 319 14.74 8.37 -8.03
N LYS A 320 13.85 8.50 -7.04
CA LYS A 320 14.13 9.18 -5.79
C LYS A 320 14.70 8.25 -4.71
N PHE A 321 14.16 7.05 -4.64
CA PHE A 321 14.54 6.03 -3.64
C PHE A 321 15.16 4.84 -4.38
N PRO A 322 16.51 4.71 -4.37
CA PRO A 322 17.20 3.60 -5.03
C PRO A 322 16.94 2.29 -4.26
N GLY A 323 16.97 1.17 -4.99
CA GLY A 323 16.72 -0.16 -4.45
C GLY A 323 15.43 -0.79 -4.99
N ILE A 324 15.02 -1.89 -4.38
CA ILE A 324 13.75 -2.55 -4.70
C ILE A 324 12.61 -1.74 -4.06
N MET A 325 11.64 -1.36 -4.86
CA MET A 325 10.44 -0.66 -4.38
C MET A 325 9.48 -1.68 -3.78
N GLY A 326 9.04 -1.47 -2.54
CA GLY A 326 7.90 -2.19 -2.00
C GLY A 326 6.62 -1.85 -2.77
N VAL A 327 5.81 -2.87 -3.07
CA VAL A 327 4.69 -2.70 -4.01
C VAL A 327 3.39 -2.32 -3.34
N ALA A 328 3.28 -2.48 -2.02
CA ALA A 328 2.05 -2.22 -1.26
C ALA A 328 2.00 -0.78 -0.70
N TYR A 329 2.79 -0.50 0.32
CA TYR A 329 2.65 0.72 1.12
C TYR A 329 3.14 2.01 0.45
N THR A 330 4.01 1.93 -0.56
CA THR A 330 4.51 3.11 -1.29
C THR A 330 3.40 3.93 -1.95
N GLY A 331 2.47 3.24 -2.62
CA GLY A 331 1.39 3.89 -3.37
C GLY A 331 0.25 4.38 -2.50
N ILE A 332 -0.19 3.55 -1.54
CA ILE A 332 -1.35 3.89 -0.71
C ILE A 332 -1.06 5.09 0.21
N SER A 333 0.18 5.28 0.64
CA SER A 333 0.58 6.45 1.42
C SER A 333 0.62 7.73 0.59
N TYR A 334 1.09 7.61 -0.66
CA TYR A 334 1.05 8.70 -1.64
C TYR A 334 -0.40 9.11 -1.91
N ASP A 335 -1.28 8.17 -2.18
CA ASP A 335 -2.70 8.38 -2.40
C ASP A 335 -3.39 9.00 -1.19
N SER A 336 -3.15 8.49 0.01
CA SER A 336 -3.70 9.03 1.26
C SER A 336 -3.32 10.49 1.49
N THR A 337 -2.07 10.85 1.16
CA THR A 337 -1.58 12.22 1.29
C THR A 337 -2.27 13.17 0.30
N TYR A 338 -2.44 12.75 -0.95
CA TYR A 338 -3.21 13.51 -1.95
C TYR A 338 -4.69 13.59 -1.60
N TYR A 339 -5.25 12.54 -1.02
CA TYR A 339 -6.65 12.55 -0.61
C TYR A 339 -6.90 13.58 0.51
N PHE A 340 -6.03 13.64 1.52
CA PHE A 340 -6.08 14.71 2.52
C PHE A 340 -5.91 16.10 1.90
N LYS A 341 -4.97 16.26 0.97
CA LYS A 341 -4.78 17.52 0.26
C LYS A 341 -6.07 17.99 -0.41
N LEU A 342 -6.77 17.10 -1.12
CA LEU A 342 -8.04 17.43 -1.80
C LEU A 342 -9.15 17.77 -0.80
N ALA A 343 -9.26 17.03 0.30
CA ALA A 343 -10.22 17.32 1.35
C ALA A 343 -9.98 18.68 2.01
N TRP A 344 -8.73 19.00 2.32
CA TRP A 344 -8.37 20.31 2.90
C TRP A 344 -8.62 21.48 1.94
N GLU A 345 -8.37 21.28 0.64
CA GLU A 345 -8.71 22.31 -0.37
C GLU A 345 -10.21 22.53 -0.47
N ALA A 346 -10.99 21.47 -0.48
CA ALA A 346 -12.44 21.56 -0.60
C ALA A 346 -13.09 22.20 0.64
N VAL A 347 -12.61 21.88 1.84
CA VAL A 347 -13.15 22.41 3.11
C VAL A 347 -12.59 23.82 3.41
N GLY A 348 -11.38 24.13 2.95
CA GLY A 348 -10.72 25.44 3.12
C GLY A 348 -10.04 25.65 4.48
N ASP A 349 -10.35 24.85 5.50
CA ASP A 349 -9.73 24.89 6.82
C ASP A 349 -9.44 23.46 7.34
N PRO A 350 -8.17 23.07 7.49
CA PRO A 350 -7.79 21.73 7.96
C PRO A 350 -8.17 21.45 9.43
N ASN A 351 -8.52 22.47 10.22
CA ASN A 351 -8.99 22.30 11.59
C ASN A 351 -10.47 21.88 11.68
N LYS A 352 -11.21 21.98 10.60
CA LYS A 352 -12.60 21.52 10.51
C LYS A 352 -12.66 20.01 10.32
N PHE A 353 -12.20 19.27 11.34
CA PHE A 353 -12.00 17.81 11.29
C PHE A 353 -13.23 17.05 10.83
N LYS A 354 -14.42 17.44 11.33
CA LYS A 354 -15.68 16.79 10.95
C LYS A 354 -15.97 16.98 9.46
N GLU A 355 -15.85 18.20 8.95
CA GLU A 355 -16.11 18.52 7.54
C GLU A 355 -15.09 17.83 6.61
N VAL A 356 -13.81 17.74 7.04
CA VAL A 356 -12.77 17.00 6.31
C VAL A 356 -13.11 15.50 6.27
N ALA A 357 -13.51 14.91 7.40
CA ALA A 357 -13.93 13.51 7.47
C ALA A 357 -15.18 13.24 6.61
N ASP A 358 -16.18 14.11 6.65
CA ASP A 358 -17.40 14.00 5.87
C ASP A 358 -17.12 14.12 4.36
N TRP A 359 -16.19 14.99 3.98
CA TRP A 359 -15.76 15.10 2.59
C TRP A 359 -15.07 13.82 2.12
N ILE A 360 -14.12 13.29 2.88
CA ILE A 360 -13.42 12.02 2.57
C ILE A 360 -14.45 10.89 2.38
N ARG A 361 -15.42 10.77 3.28
CA ARG A 361 -16.44 9.71 3.20
C ARG A 361 -17.26 9.77 1.91
N THR A 362 -17.57 10.96 1.41
CA THR A 362 -18.54 11.15 0.31
C THR A 362 -17.92 11.42 -1.05
N HIS A 363 -16.60 11.59 -1.15
CA HIS A 363 -15.91 11.93 -2.40
C HIS A 363 -14.81 10.91 -2.70
N PRO A 364 -15.12 9.82 -3.40
CA PRO A 364 -14.10 8.83 -3.79
C PRO A 364 -12.93 9.48 -4.54
N TYR A 365 -11.72 8.95 -4.32
CA TYR A 365 -10.50 9.44 -4.94
C TYR A 365 -9.79 8.34 -5.73
N ARG A 366 -9.51 8.59 -7.04
CA ARG A 366 -8.71 7.69 -7.88
C ARG A 366 -7.23 8.01 -7.72
N GLY A 367 -6.56 7.15 -6.98
CA GLY A 367 -5.11 7.20 -6.76
C GLY A 367 -4.32 6.22 -7.65
N VAL A 368 -3.04 6.00 -7.33
CA VAL A 368 -2.17 5.05 -8.04
C VAL A 368 -2.47 3.59 -7.68
N CYS A 369 -3.13 3.36 -6.54
CA CYS A 369 -3.54 2.02 -6.06
C CYS A 369 -5.00 1.67 -6.41
N GLY A 370 -5.75 2.55 -7.07
CA GLY A 370 -7.15 2.31 -7.40
C GLY A 370 -8.09 3.40 -6.89
N MET A 371 -9.38 3.08 -6.82
CA MET A 371 -10.41 3.98 -6.35
C MET A 371 -10.59 3.82 -4.83
N MET A 372 -10.16 4.82 -4.08
CA MET A 372 -10.40 4.90 -2.64
C MET A 372 -11.83 5.36 -2.40
N ASN A 373 -12.75 4.41 -2.29
CA ASN A 373 -14.17 4.65 -2.02
C ASN A 373 -14.53 4.06 -0.66
N MET A 374 -14.67 4.94 0.34
CA MET A 374 -15.00 4.58 1.72
C MET A 374 -16.44 5.00 2.11
N ASN A 375 -17.29 5.21 1.12
CA ASN A 375 -18.71 5.56 1.32
C ASN A 375 -19.56 4.33 1.66
N ASN A 376 -19.24 3.71 2.78
CA ASN A 376 -19.95 2.55 3.31
C ASN A 376 -19.91 2.56 4.85
N PRO A 377 -20.72 1.76 5.54
CA PRO A 377 -20.78 1.76 7.01
C PRO A 377 -19.47 1.39 7.71
N PHE A 378 -18.59 0.65 7.03
CA PHE A 378 -17.29 0.21 7.55
C PHE A 378 -16.20 1.28 7.42
N GLN A 379 -16.45 2.34 6.63
CA GLN A 379 -15.45 3.36 6.26
C GLN A 379 -14.14 2.74 5.75
N GLU A 380 -14.27 1.67 4.97
CA GLU A 380 -13.21 0.86 4.37
C GLU A 380 -13.24 1.02 2.86
N CYS A 381 -12.08 1.04 2.20
CA CYS A 381 -12.05 1.05 0.74
C CYS A 381 -12.71 -0.19 0.15
N SER A 382 -13.57 0.03 -0.87
CA SER A 382 -14.23 -1.06 -1.56
C SER A 382 -13.21 -1.94 -2.30
N HIS A 383 -13.34 -3.25 -2.14
CA HIS A 383 -12.48 -4.26 -2.75
C HIS A 383 -12.96 -4.67 -4.15
N PHE A 384 -12.03 -4.89 -5.08
CA PHE A 384 -12.29 -5.54 -6.37
C PHE A 384 -11.35 -6.76 -6.53
N PRO A 385 -11.83 -7.90 -7.05
CA PRO A 385 -13.16 -8.16 -7.59
C PRO A 385 -14.24 -8.34 -6.53
N ASP A 386 -15.50 -8.36 -6.96
CA ASP A 386 -16.62 -8.75 -6.11
C ASP A 386 -16.47 -10.22 -5.70
N ASP A 387 -16.36 -10.47 -4.43
CA ASP A 387 -16.25 -11.80 -3.80
C ASP A 387 -17.53 -12.20 -3.03
N GLY A 388 -18.59 -11.41 -3.17
CA GLY A 388 -19.89 -11.65 -2.53
C GLY A 388 -20.00 -11.09 -1.11
N HIS A 389 -19.07 -10.24 -0.68
CA HIS A 389 -19.08 -9.60 0.64
C HIS A 389 -19.47 -8.12 0.55
N PRO A 390 -19.91 -7.48 1.67
CA PRO A 390 -20.58 -6.17 1.63
C PRO A 390 -19.73 -4.99 1.15
N VAL A 391 -18.39 -5.07 1.23
CA VAL A 391 -17.49 -3.95 0.89
C VAL A 391 -16.73 -4.28 -0.39
N THR A 392 -17.46 -4.64 -1.45
CA THR A 392 -16.89 -5.00 -2.74
C THR A 392 -17.41 -4.11 -3.86
N ALA A 393 -16.62 -4.01 -4.92
CA ALA A 393 -16.93 -3.36 -6.17
C ALA A 393 -17.04 -4.38 -7.28
N THR A 394 -18.08 -4.26 -8.11
CA THR A 394 -18.30 -5.11 -9.29
C THR A 394 -17.47 -4.67 -10.50
N LYS A 395 -16.90 -3.45 -10.45
CA LYS A 395 -16.08 -2.87 -11.48
C LYS A 395 -14.77 -2.37 -10.90
N LEU A 396 -13.71 -2.50 -11.69
CA LEU A 396 -12.35 -2.06 -11.30
C LEU A 396 -12.29 -0.57 -10.94
N GLU A 397 -13.04 0.27 -11.67
CA GLU A 397 -13.06 1.73 -11.44
C GLU A 397 -13.74 2.16 -10.15
N ASP A 398 -14.45 1.27 -9.45
CA ASP A 398 -15.24 1.59 -8.25
C ASP A 398 -14.55 1.16 -6.94
N GLY A 399 -13.39 0.49 -7.01
CA GLY A 399 -12.67 0.00 -5.83
C GLY A 399 -11.17 -0.12 -6.01
N ILE A 400 -10.52 -0.68 -4.99
CA ILE A 400 -9.11 -1.07 -5.03
C ILE A 400 -9.00 -2.54 -5.41
N ALA A 401 -8.24 -2.82 -6.47
CA ALA A 401 -8.05 -4.20 -6.93
C ALA A 401 -7.09 -4.96 -6.04
N GLN A 402 -7.46 -6.19 -5.67
CA GLN A 402 -6.48 -7.16 -5.19
C GLN A 402 -5.60 -7.58 -6.36
N LEU A 403 -4.35 -7.17 -6.33
CA LEU A 403 -3.38 -7.51 -7.34
C LEU A 403 -2.71 -8.83 -7.00
N TYR A 404 -2.78 -9.79 -7.92
CA TYR A 404 -1.99 -11.01 -7.85
C TYR A 404 -0.76 -10.86 -8.72
N PHE A 405 0.37 -11.20 -8.15
CA PHE A 405 1.67 -11.16 -8.80
C PHE A 405 2.26 -12.57 -8.93
N GLN A 406 3.11 -12.74 -9.91
CA GLN A 406 4.08 -13.82 -9.94
C GLN A 406 5.47 -13.22 -10.05
N VAL A 407 6.44 -13.82 -9.36
CA VAL A 407 7.84 -13.47 -9.60
C VAL A 407 8.26 -14.09 -10.93
N GLN A 408 8.63 -13.25 -11.88
CA GLN A 408 9.06 -13.62 -13.23
C GLN A 408 10.31 -12.79 -13.58
N ASP A 409 11.38 -13.46 -13.94
CA ASP A 409 12.65 -12.79 -14.29
C ASP A 409 13.16 -11.87 -13.16
N GLN A 410 13.02 -12.31 -11.89
CA GLN A 410 13.37 -11.59 -10.66
C GLN A 410 12.60 -10.28 -10.44
N GLU A 411 11.42 -10.14 -11.05
CA GLU A 411 10.53 -8.99 -10.87
C GLU A 411 9.13 -9.45 -10.49
N HIS A 412 8.42 -8.62 -9.73
CA HIS A 412 7.00 -8.78 -9.48
C HIS A 412 6.20 -8.36 -10.71
N LYS A 413 5.52 -9.30 -11.36
CA LYS A 413 4.63 -9.03 -12.50
C LYS A 413 3.19 -9.26 -12.10
N ILE A 414 2.33 -8.25 -12.28
CA ILE A 414 0.89 -8.41 -12.07
C ILE A 414 0.38 -9.41 -13.10
N ILE A 415 -0.31 -10.45 -12.63
CA ILE A 415 -0.92 -11.49 -13.46
C ILE A 415 -2.45 -11.51 -13.37
N TYR A 416 -3.05 -10.79 -12.40
CA TYR A 416 -4.49 -10.65 -12.18
C TYR A 416 -4.78 -9.41 -11.33
N PRO A 417 -5.90 -8.68 -11.54
CA PRO A 417 -6.92 -8.91 -12.58
C PRO A 417 -6.40 -8.66 -14.01
N ASN A 418 -7.07 -9.24 -15.01
CA ASN A 418 -6.61 -9.21 -16.40
C ASN A 418 -6.44 -7.78 -16.95
N GLU A 419 -7.28 -6.84 -16.50
CA GLU A 419 -7.27 -5.43 -16.92
C GLU A 419 -5.99 -4.69 -16.50
N LEU A 420 -5.31 -5.19 -15.48
CA LEU A 420 -4.08 -4.60 -14.91
C LEU A 420 -2.86 -5.49 -15.12
N ALA A 421 -3.03 -6.66 -15.74
CA ALA A 421 -1.97 -7.65 -15.87
C ALA A 421 -0.80 -7.15 -16.75
N GLU A 422 0.41 -7.25 -16.21
CA GLU A 422 1.67 -6.99 -16.94
C GLU A 422 2.17 -8.24 -17.67
N SER A 423 1.73 -9.42 -17.23
CA SER A 423 2.12 -10.72 -17.79
C SER A 423 1.02 -11.76 -17.54
N LYS A 424 1.14 -12.90 -18.22
CA LYS A 424 0.35 -14.10 -17.90
C LYS A 424 1.07 -14.93 -16.83
N LEU A 425 0.30 -15.74 -16.10
CA LEU A 425 0.86 -16.76 -15.23
C LEU A 425 1.74 -17.71 -16.05
N ARG A 426 2.98 -17.92 -15.63
CA ARG A 426 3.98 -18.83 -16.25
C ARG A 426 4.11 -20.10 -15.40
N PRO A 427 4.48 -21.24 -16.02
CA PRO A 427 4.84 -22.43 -15.25
C PRO A 427 5.95 -22.10 -14.23
N ALA A 428 5.73 -22.52 -12.99
CA ALA A 428 6.75 -22.41 -11.96
C ALA A 428 7.86 -23.46 -12.18
N PRO A 429 9.09 -23.25 -11.66
CA PRO A 429 10.20 -24.19 -11.86
C PRO A 429 9.93 -25.63 -11.41
N TRP A 430 8.97 -25.83 -10.53
CA TRP A 430 8.58 -27.16 -10.01
C TRP A 430 7.30 -27.74 -10.64
N TRP A 431 6.77 -27.14 -11.68
CA TRP A 431 5.60 -27.67 -12.41
C TRP A 431 5.95 -28.74 -13.42
#